data_f01c01a0759de1ddf439cd0926673e8b
#
_entry.id   f01c01a0759de1ddf439cd0926673e8b
#
_cell.length_a   1.000
_cell.length_b   1.000
_cell.length_c   1.000
_cell.angle_alpha   90.00
_cell.angle_beta   90.00
_cell.angle_gamma   90.00
#
_symmetry.space_group_name_H-M   'P 1'
#
loop_
_entity.id
_entity.type
_entity.pdbx_description
1 polymer ?
#
loop_
_entity_poly.entity_id
_entity_poly.type
_entity_poly.pdbx_seq_one_letter_code
_entity_poly.pdbx_strand_id
1 'polypeptide(L)'
;MWTRSALPLAIVVACAATLAAQSPRFGVGRPPNPDEVRGLGAAIAPDGDGLPEGSGTVAEGRTVFAARCASCHGPNGEGGGVGASLAGGKGTLATAKPLKTVGSFWPQATTVWDYVNRAMPFDQPGLLKPEEVYAVVAYILNLNGIVGEDAVMNARTLPAVKMPNRDGFVSDPRPDVGPTKTKKRN
;
A
#
# COMPACT_ATOMS: atom_id res chain seq x y z
N MET A 1 -11.25 65.84 -10.12
CA MET A 1 -10.44 65.24 -9.02
C MET A 1 -10.74 63.74 -8.85
N TRP A 2 -10.31 62.90 -9.82
CA TRP A 2 -10.60 61.44 -9.77
C TRP A 2 -9.43 60.61 -10.32
N THR A 3 -8.22 60.72 -9.76
CA THR A 3 -7.06 59.94 -10.27
C THR A 3 -6.19 59.30 -9.19
N ARG A 4 -6.60 59.37 -7.90
CA ARG A 4 -5.73 58.87 -6.81
C ARG A 4 -6.02 57.44 -6.35
N SER A 5 -7.10 56.79 -6.76
CA SER A 5 -7.50 55.48 -6.25
C SER A 5 -7.21 54.29 -7.19
N ALA A 6 -6.87 54.55 -8.46
CA ALA A 6 -6.63 53.48 -9.43
C ALA A 6 -5.22 52.83 -9.32
N LEU A 7 -4.22 53.61 -8.88
CA LEU A 7 -2.84 53.15 -8.81
C LEU A 7 -2.61 51.99 -7.81
N PRO A 8 -3.12 52.03 -6.57
CA PRO A 8 -2.93 50.93 -5.63
C PRO A 8 -3.64 49.65 -6.06
N LEU A 9 -4.79 49.71 -6.72
CA LEU A 9 -5.53 48.56 -7.24
C LEU A 9 -4.76 47.87 -8.36
N ALA A 10 -4.14 48.62 -9.26
CA ALA A 10 -3.32 48.09 -10.35
C ALA A 10 -2.05 47.35 -9.82
N ILE A 11 -1.42 47.87 -8.76
CA ILE A 11 -0.25 47.24 -8.13
C ILE A 11 -0.64 45.92 -7.45
N VAL A 12 -1.76 45.86 -6.75
CA VAL A 12 -2.26 44.64 -6.13
C VAL A 12 -2.57 43.54 -7.13
N VAL A 13 -3.21 43.89 -8.25
CA VAL A 13 -3.51 42.96 -9.35
C VAL A 13 -2.22 42.47 -10.03
N ALA A 14 -1.26 43.34 -10.26
CA ALA A 14 0.03 42.96 -10.83
C ALA A 14 0.84 42.02 -9.91
N CYS A 15 0.85 42.25 -8.58
CA CYS A 15 1.49 41.37 -7.62
C CYS A 15 0.78 40.01 -7.53
N ALA A 16 -0.55 39.95 -7.61
CA ALA A 16 -1.29 38.69 -7.61
C ALA A 16 -1.01 37.83 -8.86
N ALA A 17 -0.84 38.48 -10.02
CA ALA A 17 -0.53 37.78 -11.27
C ALA A 17 0.91 37.17 -11.27
N THR A 18 1.87 37.75 -10.58
CA THR A 18 3.24 37.23 -10.49
C THR A 18 3.37 36.03 -9.54
N LEU A 19 2.49 35.91 -8.53
CA LEU A 19 2.47 34.78 -7.61
C LEU A 19 1.90 33.49 -8.25
N ALA A 20 1.06 33.61 -9.28
CA ALA A 20 0.51 32.48 -10.01
C ALA A 20 1.51 31.84 -11.02
N ALA A 21 2.64 32.49 -11.30
CA ALA A 21 3.57 32.11 -12.37
C ALA A 21 4.79 31.29 -11.88
N GLN A 22 4.84 30.83 -10.61
CA GLN A 22 6.09 30.33 -10.03
C GLN A 22 6.19 28.81 -9.86
N SER A 23 5.40 28.03 -10.57
CA SER A 23 5.71 26.58 -10.67
C SER A 23 6.66 26.38 -11.85
N PRO A 24 7.91 25.93 -11.61
CA PRO A 24 8.83 25.69 -12.70
C PRO A 24 8.26 24.58 -13.60
N ARG A 25 7.90 24.93 -14.82
CA ARG A 25 7.48 23.97 -15.84
C ARG A 25 8.75 23.44 -16.51
N PHE A 26 9.16 22.26 -16.15
CA PHE A 26 10.34 21.63 -16.74
C PHE A 26 10.11 21.10 -18.16
N GLY A 27 8.88 21.15 -18.69
CA GLY A 27 8.54 20.66 -20.03
C GLY A 27 8.66 19.14 -20.17
N VAL A 28 8.75 18.42 -19.06
CA VAL A 28 8.88 16.96 -19.04
C VAL A 28 7.55 16.33 -18.68
N GLY A 29 7.11 15.37 -19.50
CA GLY A 29 5.85 14.67 -19.28
C GLY A 29 4.60 15.49 -19.65
N ARG A 30 3.46 14.91 -19.40
CA ARG A 30 2.13 15.52 -19.55
C ARG A 30 1.27 15.21 -18.31
N PRO A 31 0.25 15.99 -18.02
CA PRO A 31 -0.73 15.58 -17.02
C PRO A 31 -1.36 14.23 -17.41
N PRO A 32 -1.50 13.27 -16.48
CA PRO A 32 -2.19 12.02 -16.77
C PRO A 32 -3.68 12.30 -17.03
N ASN A 33 -4.29 11.49 -17.89
CA ASN A 33 -5.75 11.56 -18.05
C ASN A 33 -6.45 10.83 -16.88
N PRO A 34 -7.77 11.08 -16.64
CA PRO A 34 -8.48 10.45 -15.54
C PRO A 34 -8.49 8.92 -15.58
N ASP A 35 -8.42 8.30 -16.75
CA ASP A 35 -8.40 6.83 -16.89
C ASP A 35 -7.05 6.25 -16.47
N GLU A 36 -5.96 6.93 -16.81
CA GLU A 36 -4.62 6.56 -16.35
C GLU A 36 -4.52 6.65 -14.82
N VAL A 37 -5.07 7.73 -14.23
CA VAL A 37 -5.10 7.87 -12.77
C VAL A 37 -5.93 6.75 -12.12
N ARG A 38 -7.09 6.40 -12.70
CA ARG A 38 -7.91 5.28 -12.23
C ARG A 38 -7.20 3.93 -12.39
N GLY A 39 -6.49 3.73 -13.50
CA GLY A 39 -5.73 2.51 -13.77
C GLY A 39 -4.57 2.27 -12.79
N LEU A 40 -3.99 3.34 -12.23
CA LEU A 40 -2.98 3.22 -11.15
C LEU A 40 -3.60 2.77 -9.83
N GLY A 41 -4.93 2.86 -9.69
CA GLY A 41 -5.67 2.57 -8.47
C GLY A 41 -5.34 3.53 -7.31
N ALA A 42 -6.27 3.68 -6.39
CA ALA A 42 -5.96 4.32 -5.12
C ALA A 42 -5.08 3.40 -4.27
N ALA A 43 -4.11 3.95 -3.53
CA ALA A 43 -3.39 3.18 -2.53
C ALA A 43 -4.36 2.74 -1.43
N ILE A 44 -4.24 1.50 -1.01
CA ILE A 44 -5.07 0.98 0.08
C ILE A 44 -4.55 1.51 1.42
N ALA A 45 -5.42 2.20 2.14
CA ALA A 45 -5.06 2.74 3.45
C ALA A 45 -5.06 1.65 4.55
N PRO A 46 -4.37 1.89 5.68
CA PRO A 46 -4.34 0.95 6.79
C PRO A 46 -5.71 0.59 7.38
N ASP A 47 -6.69 1.50 7.30
CA ASP A 47 -8.08 1.32 7.74
C ASP A 47 -8.96 0.62 6.71
N GLY A 48 -8.40 0.32 5.52
CA GLY A 48 -9.09 -0.35 4.43
C GLY A 48 -9.73 0.57 3.40
N ASP A 49 -9.59 1.90 3.54
CA ASP A 49 -10.05 2.81 2.49
C ASP A 49 -9.37 2.48 1.16
N GLY A 50 -10.15 2.37 0.10
CA GLY A 50 -9.71 1.95 -1.22
C GLY A 50 -9.80 0.43 -1.51
N LEU A 51 -10.10 -0.42 -0.51
CA LEU A 51 -10.31 -1.84 -0.76
C LEU A 51 -11.56 -2.07 -1.62
N PRO A 52 -11.47 -2.84 -2.72
CA PRO A 52 -12.63 -3.16 -3.54
C PRO A 52 -13.56 -4.15 -2.83
N GLU A 53 -14.78 -4.26 -3.35
CA GLU A 53 -15.67 -5.35 -2.97
C GLU A 53 -15.08 -6.70 -3.36
N GLY A 54 -15.46 -7.74 -2.61
CA GLY A 54 -14.99 -9.10 -2.79
C GLY A 54 -14.66 -9.77 -1.46
N SER A 55 -14.40 -11.06 -1.53
CA SER A 55 -13.98 -11.86 -0.37
C SER A 55 -13.21 -13.09 -0.83
N GLY A 56 -12.39 -13.64 0.07
CA GLY A 56 -11.68 -14.90 -0.19
C GLY A 56 -11.36 -15.64 1.10
N THR A 57 -11.42 -16.96 1.04
CA THR A 57 -11.14 -17.89 2.13
C THR A 57 -9.69 -18.38 2.08
N VAL A 58 -9.20 -18.92 3.20
CA VAL A 58 -7.88 -19.57 3.26
C VAL A 58 -7.80 -20.74 2.28
N ALA A 59 -8.85 -21.55 2.17
CA ALA A 59 -8.90 -22.71 1.27
C ALA A 59 -8.76 -22.31 -0.22
N GLU A 60 -9.52 -21.30 -0.65
CA GLU A 60 -9.39 -20.74 -2.01
C GLU A 60 -7.99 -20.15 -2.23
N GLY A 61 -7.47 -19.43 -1.24
CA GLY A 61 -6.13 -18.85 -1.27
C GLY A 61 -5.02 -19.87 -1.43
N ARG A 62 -5.15 -21.03 -0.82
CA ARG A 62 -4.22 -22.16 -0.99
C ARG A 62 -4.15 -22.58 -2.46
N THR A 63 -5.30 -22.66 -3.14
CA THR A 63 -5.38 -23.02 -4.57
C THR A 63 -4.73 -21.94 -5.44
N VAL A 64 -5.05 -20.66 -5.21
CA VAL A 64 -4.44 -19.54 -5.94
C VAL A 64 -2.93 -19.51 -5.71
N PHE A 65 -2.49 -19.66 -4.46
CA PHE A 65 -1.06 -19.65 -4.10
C PHE A 65 -0.29 -20.75 -4.80
N ALA A 66 -0.79 -21.98 -4.79
CA ALA A 66 -0.16 -23.11 -5.46
C ALA A 66 -0.02 -22.89 -6.97
N ALA A 67 -1.01 -22.26 -7.59
CA ALA A 67 -1.03 -22.03 -9.04
C ALA A 67 -0.18 -20.83 -9.50
N ARG A 68 -0.05 -19.79 -8.66
CA ARG A 68 0.46 -18.47 -9.08
C ARG A 68 1.66 -17.96 -8.28
N CYS A 69 1.94 -18.50 -7.09
CA CYS A 69 2.91 -17.95 -6.15
C CYS A 69 4.02 -18.95 -5.78
N ALA A 70 3.66 -20.23 -5.64
CA ALA A 70 4.53 -21.25 -5.09
C ALA A 70 5.80 -21.49 -5.92
N SER A 71 5.76 -21.33 -7.24
CA SER A 71 6.92 -21.48 -8.11
C SER A 71 8.09 -20.55 -7.75
N CYS A 72 7.76 -19.33 -7.25
CA CYS A 72 8.77 -18.35 -6.85
C CYS A 72 8.99 -18.33 -5.34
N HIS A 73 7.92 -18.44 -4.53
CA HIS A 73 7.96 -18.26 -3.08
C HIS A 73 8.09 -19.56 -2.27
N GLY A 74 8.15 -20.72 -2.93
CA GLY A 74 8.10 -22.03 -2.29
C GLY A 74 6.68 -22.48 -1.96
N PRO A 75 6.42 -23.79 -1.85
CA PRO A 75 5.07 -24.34 -1.62
C PRO A 75 4.42 -23.91 -0.30
N ASN A 76 5.21 -23.56 0.70
CA ASN A 76 4.74 -23.07 2.00
C ASN A 76 5.14 -21.60 2.25
N GLY A 77 5.53 -20.85 1.22
CA GLY A 77 5.96 -19.48 1.35
C GLY A 77 7.33 -19.29 2.02
N GLU A 78 8.14 -20.34 2.06
CA GLU A 78 9.47 -20.35 2.67
C GLU A 78 10.54 -19.64 1.84
N GLY A 79 10.23 -19.30 0.60
CA GLY A 79 11.19 -18.74 -0.36
C GLY A 79 12.04 -19.84 -1.00
N GLY A 80 13.22 -19.49 -1.47
CA GLY A 80 14.18 -20.45 -2.05
C GLY A 80 14.27 -20.48 -3.56
N GLY A 81 13.36 -19.80 -4.26
CA GLY A 81 13.46 -19.48 -5.68
C GLY A 81 13.94 -18.07 -5.90
N VAL A 82 13.38 -17.40 -6.90
CA VAL A 82 13.59 -15.96 -7.15
C VAL A 82 12.78 -15.08 -6.18
N GLY A 83 11.77 -15.66 -5.52
CA GLY A 83 10.90 -14.97 -4.57
C GLY A 83 11.41 -15.02 -3.14
N ALA A 84 11.21 -13.93 -2.40
CA ALA A 84 11.53 -13.88 -0.97
C ALA A 84 10.59 -14.77 -0.13
N SER A 85 11.03 -15.13 1.06
CA SER A 85 10.18 -15.81 2.05
C SER A 85 8.98 -14.93 2.43
N LEU A 86 7.78 -15.49 2.40
CA LEU A 86 6.54 -14.85 2.82
C LEU A 86 6.11 -15.29 4.23
N ALA A 87 6.60 -16.46 4.66
CA ALA A 87 6.27 -17.05 5.95
C ALA A 87 7.49 -17.16 6.87
N GLY A 88 7.23 -17.18 8.19
CA GLY A 88 8.26 -17.33 9.23
C GLY A 88 8.81 -16.00 9.75
N GLY A 89 9.97 -16.06 10.41
CA GLY A 89 10.69 -14.90 10.93
C GLY A 89 10.10 -14.25 12.18
N LYS A 90 9.03 -14.78 12.77
CA LYS A 90 8.45 -14.24 14.00
C LYS A 90 9.49 -14.23 15.13
N GLY A 91 9.64 -13.07 15.78
CA GLY A 91 10.62 -12.88 16.87
C GLY A 91 12.06 -12.66 16.42
N THR A 92 12.36 -12.70 15.11
CA THR A 92 13.76 -12.56 14.63
C THR A 92 14.19 -11.12 14.38
N LEU A 93 13.29 -10.13 14.37
CA LEU A 93 13.61 -8.75 13.95
C LEU A 93 14.68 -8.11 14.81
N ALA A 94 14.79 -8.45 16.10
CA ALA A 94 15.79 -7.91 17.01
C ALA A 94 17.08 -8.78 17.07
N THR A 95 17.22 -9.81 16.23
CA THR A 95 18.39 -10.69 16.21
C THR A 95 19.44 -10.21 15.20
N ALA A 96 20.64 -10.80 15.25
CA ALA A 96 21.70 -10.53 14.29
C ALA A 96 21.36 -10.95 12.84
N LYS A 97 20.34 -11.80 12.66
CA LYS A 97 19.88 -12.30 11.35
C LYS A 97 18.35 -12.17 11.24
N PRO A 98 17.81 -10.96 11.10
CA PRO A 98 16.37 -10.75 11.00
C PRO A 98 15.82 -11.33 9.68
N LEU A 99 14.77 -12.14 9.77
CA LEU A 99 14.04 -12.61 8.61
C LEU A 99 12.75 -11.77 8.47
N LYS A 100 12.70 -10.91 7.45
CA LYS A 100 11.58 -10.01 7.18
C LYS A 100 10.57 -10.68 6.26
N THR A 101 9.42 -11.05 6.80
CA THR A 101 8.32 -11.70 6.07
C THR A 101 7.00 -11.00 6.34
N VAL A 102 5.92 -11.48 5.75
CA VAL A 102 4.56 -11.03 6.10
C VAL A 102 4.29 -11.29 7.59
N GLY A 103 4.76 -12.43 8.14
CA GLY A 103 4.53 -12.82 9.53
C GLY A 103 5.40 -12.11 10.55
N SER A 104 6.48 -11.48 10.16
CA SER A 104 7.42 -10.86 11.09
C SER A 104 7.52 -9.33 10.97
N PHE A 105 7.44 -8.80 9.75
CA PHE A 105 7.82 -7.41 9.46
C PHE A 105 6.65 -6.51 9.06
N TRP A 106 5.70 -7.00 8.27
CA TRP A 106 4.64 -6.18 7.71
C TRP A 106 3.67 -5.69 8.78
N PRO A 107 3.41 -4.36 8.89
CA PRO A 107 2.60 -3.79 9.97
C PRO A 107 1.09 -3.87 9.71
N GLN A 108 0.66 -3.97 8.43
CA GLN A 108 -0.74 -3.93 8.03
C GLN A 108 -1.04 -5.03 7.03
N ALA A 109 -2.15 -5.75 7.21
CA ALA A 109 -2.61 -6.75 6.24
C ALA A 109 -3.13 -6.10 4.95
N THR A 110 -3.66 -4.89 5.03
CA THR A 110 -4.11 -4.09 3.87
C THR A 110 -2.96 -3.76 2.93
N THR A 111 -1.76 -3.49 3.47
CA THR A 111 -0.55 -3.28 2.64
C THR A 111 -0.13 -4.55 1.92
N VAL A 112 -0.32 -5.74 2.52
CA VAL A 112 -0.07 -7.02 1.84
C VAL A 112 -1.00 -7.18 0.65
N TRP A 113 -2.28 -6.87 0.84
CA TRP A 113 -3.28 -6.90 -0.21
C TRP A 113 -2.92 -5.95 -1.37
N ASP A 114 -2.60 -4.69 -1.04
CA ASP A 114 -2.22 -3.67 -2.03
C ASP A 114 -0.98 -4.09 -2.83
N TYR A 115 0.03 -4.63 -2.17
CA TYR A 115 1.24 -5.10 -2.83
C TYR A 115 0.97 -6.29 -3.78
N VAL A 116 0.19 -7.28 -3.33
CA VAL A 116 -0.18 -8.42 -4.17
C VAL A 116 -0.96 -7.94 -5.40
N ASN A 117 -1.96 -7.08 -5.20
CA ASN A 117 -2.79 -6.56 -6.29
C ASN A 117 -1.98 -5.78 -7.35
N ARG A 118 -0.98 -5.00 -6.92
CA ARG A 118 -0.22 -4.12 -7.83
C ARG A 118 1.01 -4.78 -8.46
N ALA A 119 1.65 -5.70 -7.75
CA ALA A 119 2.98 -6.16 -8.08
C ALA A 119 3.11 -7.67 -8.27
N MET A 120 2.07 -8.45 -7.93
CA MET A 120 2.11 -9.91 -8.00
C MET A 120 0.96 -10.49 -8.83
N PRO A 121 1.20 -11.62 -9.54
CA PRO A 121 2.49 -12.27 -9.79
C PRO A 121 3.48 -11.33 -10.50
N PHE A 122 4.77 -11.43 -10.20
CA PHE A 122 5.79 -10.49 -10.68
C PHE A 122 5.89 -10.40 -12.22
N ASP A 123 5.65 -11.51 -12.90
CA ASP A 123 5.63 -11.60 -14.36
C ASP A 123 4.31 -11.13 -15.00
N GLN A 124 3.23 -11.04 -14.20
CA GLN A 124 1.88 -10.63 -14.66
C GLN A 124 1.15 -9.78 -13.60
N PRO A 125 1.66 -8.59 -13.26
CA PRO A 125 1.02 -7.70 -12.28
C PRO A 125 -0.41 -7.36 -12.69
N GLY A 126 -1.34 -7.37 -11.72
CA GLY A 126 -2.76 -7.05 -11.95
C GLY A 126 -3.57 -8.18 -12.61
N LEU A 127 -3.00 -9.39 -12.73
CA LEU A 127 -3.72 -10.56 -13.26
C LEU A 127 -4.85 -11.03 -12.34
N LEU A 128 -4.63 -10.96 -11.02
CA LEU A 128 -5.55 -11.50 -10.02
C LEU A 128 -6.78 -10.60 -9.87
N LYS A 129 -7.95 -11.24 -9.79
CA LYS A 129 -9.19 -10.56 -9.42
C LYS A 129 -9.19 -10.23 -7.92
N PRO A 130 -9.98 -9.25 -7.46
CA PRO A 130 -10.04 -8.88 -6.04
C PRO A 130 -10.28 -10.07 -5.10
N GLU A 131 -11.17 -11.00 -5.46
CA GLU A 131 -11.47 -12.19 -4.67
C GLU A 131 -10.24 -13.10 -4.53
N GLU A 132 -9.48 -13.27 -5.61
CA GLU A 132 -8.25 -14.07 -5.62
C GLU A 132 -7.16 -13.41 -4.77
N VAL A 133 -7.09 -12.06 -4.77
CA VAL A 133 -6.16 -11.32 -3.91
C VAL A 133 -6.55 -11.47 -2.44
N TYR A 134 -7.84 -11.34 -2.09
CA TYR A 134 -8.31 -11.60 -0.72
C TYR A 134 -8.01 -13.03 -0.28
N ALA A 135 -8.27 -14.00 -1.14
CA ALA A 135 -8.03 -15.41 -0.85
C ALA A 135 -6.54 -15.69 -0.61
N VAL A 136 -5.66 -15.28 -1.51
CA VAL A 136 -4.22 -15.54 -1.36
C VAL A 136 -3.64 -14.81 -0.15
N VAL A 137 -4.12 -13.62 0.16
CA VAL A 137 -3.71 -12.90 1.39
C VAL A 137 -4.21 -13.63 2.63
N ALA A 138 -5.46 -14.14 2.65
CA ALA A 138 -5.96 -14.98 3.74
C ALA A 138 -5.05 -16.19 3.98
N TYR A 139 -4.65 -16.88 2.91
CA TYR A 139 -3.74 -18.03 3.01
C TYR A 139 -2.34 -17.65 3.51
N ILE A 140 -1.74 -16.55 3.02
CA ILE A 140 -0.43 -16.08 3.50
C ILE A 140 -0.50 -15.71 4.99
N LEU A 141 -1.56 -15.08 5.44
CA LEU A 141 -1.78 -14.78 6.86
C LEU A 141 -1.93 -16.06 7.69
N ASN A 142 -2.62 -17.06 7.17
CA ASN A 142 -2.76 -18.38 7.80
C ASN A 142 -1.43 -19.13 7.88
N LEU A 143 -0.62 -19.15 6.82
CA LEU A 143 0.73 -19.73 6.83
C LEU A 143 1.62 -19.16 7.95
N ASN A 144 1.36 -17.91 8.35
CA ASN A 144 2.07 -17.23 9.43
C ASN A 144 1.39 -17.39 10.82
N GLY A 145 0.30 -18.15 10.91
CA GLY A 145 -0.45 -18.34 12.15
C GLY A 145 -1.12 -17.07 12.67
N ILE A 146 -1.40 -16.10 11.78
CA ILE A 146 -2.04 -14.81 12.11
C ILE A 146 -3.57 -14.97 12.12
N VAL A 147 -4.11 -15.80 11.23
CA VAL A 147 -5.54 -16.11 11.13
C VAL A 147 -5.77 -17.63 11.09
N GLY A 148 -6.95 -18.08 11.49
CA GLY A 148 -7.36 -19.48 11.45
C GLY A 148 -7.68 -19.98 10.05
N GLU A 149 -7.85 -21.29 9.88
CA GLU A 149 -8.16 -21.95 8.60
C GLU A 149 -9.54 -21.56 8.04
N ASP A 150 -10.46 -21.18 8.91
CA ASP A 150 -11.83 -20.74 8.58
C ASP A 150 -11.95 -19.25 8.27
N ALA A 151 -10.82 -18.53 8.29
CA ALA A 151 -10.83 -17.09 8.09
C ALA A 151 -11.26 -16.71 6.66
N VAL A 152 -12.07 -15.66 6.58
CA VAL A 152 -12.51 -15.03 5.34
C VAL A 152 -12.05 -13.58 5.33
N MET A 153 -11.26 -13.21 4.34
CA MET A 153 -10.80 -11.82 4.14
C MET A 153 -11.72 -11.10 3.16
N ASN A 154 -12.05 -9.86 3.50
CA ASN A 154 -12.80 -8.90 2.70
C ASN A 154 -12.48 -7.48 3.16
N ALA A 155 -13.12 -6.46 2.57
CA ALA A 155 -12.88 -5.04 2.90
C ALA A 155 -13.11 -4.69 4.39
N ARG A 156 -13.88 -5.48 5.15
CA ARG A 156 -14.13 -5.24 6.59
C ARG A 156 -13.19 -6.05 7.48
N THR A 157 -12.94 -7.31 7.14
CA THR A 157 -12.17 -8.22 8.00
C THR A 157 -10.67 -8.01 7.88
N LEU A 158 -10.18 -7.66 6.68
CA LEU A 158 -8.76 -7.48 6.43
C LEU A 158 -8.12 -6.35 7.26
N PRO A 159 -8.69 -5.14 7.37
CA PRO A 159 -8.13 -4.08 8.21
C PRO A 159 -8.14 -4.41 9.71
N ALA A 160 -9.04 -5.31 10.15
CA ALA A 160 -9.14 -5.74 11.53
C ALA A 160 -8.05 -6.75 11.95
N VAL A 161 -7.30 -7.32 11.00
CA VAL A 161 -6.22 -8.26 11.29
C VAL A 161 -5.12 -7.60 12.13
N LYS A 162 -4.78 -8.22 13.24
CA LYS A 162 -3.69 -7.77 14.12
C LYS A 162 -2.37 -8.37 13.67
N MET A 163 -1.63 -7.63 12.88
CA MET A 163 -0.30 -8.06 12.43
C MET A 163 0.70 -8.06 13.59
N PRO A 164 1.63 -9.04 13.66
CA PRO A 164 2.60 -9.15 14.77
C PRO A 164 3.48 -7.91 14.95
N ASN A 165 3.80 -7.20 13.88
CA ASN A 165 4.65 -6.00 13.89
C ASN A 165 3.87 -4.69 13.69
N ARG A 166 2.57 -4.68 14.04
CA ARG A 166 1.70 -3.50 13.84
C ARG A 166 2.26 -2.23 14.46
N ASP A 167 2.82 -2.36 15.65
CA ASP A 167 3.34 -1.25 16.45
C ASP A 167 4.88 -1.20 16.49
N GLY A 168 5.54 -1.97 15.62
CA GLY A 168 7.01 -2.08 15.60
C GLY A 168 7.74 -0.98 14.84
N PHE A 169 7.01 -0.07 14.19
CA PHE A 169 7.61 1.07 13.47
C PHE A 169 7.57 2.32 14.35
N VAL A 170 8.70 3.00 14.43
CA VAL A 170 8.84 4.28 15.11
C VAL A 170 9.03 5.40 14.09
N SER A 171 8.70 6.64 14.48
CA SER A 171 8.96 7.81 13.65
C SER A 171 10.45 7.94 13.37
N ASP A 172 10.78 8.40 12.16
CA ASP A 172 12.16 8.69 11.79
C ASP A 172 12.73 9.82 12.70
N PRO A 173 13.84 9.57 13.43
CA PRO A 173 14.38 10.55 14.37
C PRO A 173 15.15 11.68 13.69
N ARG A 174 15.29 11.66 12.35
CA ARG A 174 16.01 12.71 11.63
C ARG A 174 15.30 14.07 11.77
N PRO A 175 16.03 15.17 12.01
CA PRO A 175 15.43 16.48 12.29
C PRO A 175 14.72 17.11 11.07
N ASP A 176 15.06 16.66 9.86
CA ASP A 176 14.46 17.09 8.58
C ASP A 176 13.17 16.32 8.23
N VAL A 177 12.93 15.21 8.91
CA VAL A 177 11.69 14.42 8.78
C VAL A 177 10.77 14.83 9.93
N GLY A 178 9.98 15.89 9.74
CA GLY A 178 8.99 16.29 10.74
C GLY A 178 7.94 15.19 10.99
N PRO A 179 7.27 15.21 12.16
CA PRO A 179 6.21 14.26 12.45
C PRO A 179 5.16 14.36 11.34
N THR A 180 4.90 13.23 10.68
CA THR A 180 3.86 13.10 9.66
C THR A 180 2.54 13.51 10.31
N LYS A 181 2.07 14.73 10.02
CA LYS A 181 0.73 15.16 10.42
C LYS A 181 -0.25 14.29 9.65
N THR A 182 -0.75 13.25 10.27
CA THR A 182 -1.89 12.50 9.76
C THR A 182 -3.06 13.47 9.65
N LYS A 183 -3.29 14.00 8.44
CA LYS A 183 -4.44 14.83 8.15
C LYS A 183 -5.65 13.91 8.23
N LYS A 184 -6.44 14.00 9.32
CA LYS A 184 -7.75 13.38 9.37
C LYS A 184 -8.53 13.93 8.17
N ARG A 185 -8.86 13.06 7.23
CA ARG A 185 -9.85 13.37 6.20
C ARG A 185 -11.20 13.42 6.91
N ASN A 186 -11.80 14.62 6.90
CA ASN A 186 -13.21 14.80 7.26
C ASN A 186 -14.06 14.30 6.10
#